data_0bcfd70b3adffd6a0070c6e4032c33b6
#
_entry.id   0bcfd70b3adffd6a0070c6e4032c33b6
#
_cell.length_a   1.000
_cell.length_b   1.000
_cell.length_c   1.000
_cell.angle_alpha   90.00
_cell.angle_beta   90.00
_cell.angle_gamma   90.00
#
_symmetry.space_group_name_H-M   'P 1'
#
loop_
_entity.id
_entity.type
_entity.pdbx_description
1 polymer ?
#
loop_
_entity_poly.entity_id
_entity_poly.type
_entity_poly.pdbx_seq_one_letter_code
_entity_poly.pdbx_strand_id
1 'polypeptide(L)'
;IFGQIFRNARAIMYNSFEEQILINAVSDNAHVPSVIVGVGSKVPHHTAPERFRRKFKIDHPFIIYVGRVDANKGCKQLFEYFIRYVTNVSGKLSLVLIGNSVLPIPAHERIHHLGFTSDKDKFDGMAAAELLVIPSQYESLSMATLEAWGLGRPVLANGHCDVLKGQCLRSNAGLYYDNYEEFAEALHALETSSPLRKGLGHNGRRFFS
;
A
#
# COMPACT_ATOMS: atom_id res chain seq x y z
N ILE A 1 -8.22 10.24 -28.21
CA ILE A 1 -8.74 11.32 -27.35
C ILE A 1 -7.76 11.65 -26.23
N PHE A 2 -7.28 10.70 -25.41
CA PHE A 2 -6.37 10.99 -24.29
C PHE A 2 -5.05 11.63 -24.74
N GLY A 3 -4.36 11.08 -25.73
CA GLY A 3 -3.10 11.64 -26.23
C GLY A 3 -3.22 13.09 -26.74
N GLN A 4 -4.38 13.48 -27.29
CA GLN A 4 -4.62 14.86 -27.73
C GLN A 4 -4.75 15.84 -26.55
N ILE A 5 -5.33 15.41 -25.42
CA ILE A 5 -5.44 16.24 -24.22
C ILE A 5 -4.04 16.60 -23.71
N PHE A 6 -3.15 15.62 -23.61
CA PHE A 6 -1.79 15.85 -23.11
C PHE A 6 -0.95 16.69 -24.09
N ARG A 7 -1.05 16.44 -25.40
CA ARG A 7 -0.33 17.23 -26.42
C ARG A 7 -0.74 18.70 -26.48
N ASN A 8 -2.02 18.98 -26.19
CA ASN A 8 -2.57 20.33 -26.27
C ASN A 8 -2.62 21.05 -24.91
N ALA A 9 -2.12 20.43 -23.85
CA ALA A 9 -2.05 21.07 -22.54
C ALA A 9 -1.03 22.21 -22.53
N ARG A 10 -1.29 23.27 -21.76
CA ARG A 10 -0.30 24.37 -21.55
C ARG A 10 0.80 23.94 -20.59
N ALA A 11 0.50 23.04 -19.66
CA ALA A 11 1.43 22.42 -18.75
C ALA A 11 0.79 21.16 -18.17
N ILE A 12 1.60 20.21 -17.70
CA ILE A 12 1.16 18.97 -17.09
C ILE A 12 1.79 18.82 -15.70
N MET A 13 0.97 18.48 -14.72
CA MET A 13 1.40 18.11 -13.38
C MET A 13 1.21 16.60 -13.19
N TYR A 14 2.30 15.89 -12.94
CA TYR A 14 2.29 14.46 -12.70
C TYR A 14 2.39 14.16 -11.20
N ASN A 15 1.74 13.09 -10.75
CA ASN A 15 1.84 12.65 -9.37
C ASN A 15 3.12 11.83 -9.10
N SER A 16 3.67 11.21 -10.15
CA SER A 16 4.87 10.38 -10.04
C SER A 16 5.71 10.43 -11.31
N PHE A 17 6.95 10.03 -11.17
CA PHE A 17 7.89 9.92 -12.29
C PHE A 17 7.46 8.83 -13.29
N GLU A 18 6.93 7.72 -12.78
CA GLU A 18 6.42 6.62 -13.60
C GLU A 18 5.19 7.02 -14.41
N GLU A 19 4.29 7.81 -13.80
CA GLU A 19 3.15 8.39 -14.50
C GLU A 19 3.61 9.29 -15.65
N GLN A 20 4.61 10.14 -15.43
CA GLN A 20 5.20 10.98 -16.47
C GLN A 20 5.76 10.14 -17.61
N ILE A 21 6.55 9.11 -17.31
CA ILE A 21 7.13 8.22 -18.33
C ILE A 21 6.02 7.57 -19.15
N LEU A 22 5.01 7.02 -18.51
CA LEU A 22 3.90 6.34 -19.17
C LEU A 22 3.13 7.29 -20.09
N ILE A 23 2.78 8.47 -19.60
CA ILE A 23 2.02 9.46 -20.38
C ILE A 23 2.85 9.96 -21.56
N ASN A 24 4.15 10.24 -21.37
CA ASN A 24 5.02 10.69 -22.45
C ASN A 24 5.16 9.60 -23.54
N ALA A 25 5.22 8.33 -23.16
CA ALA A 25 5.32 7.22 -24.10
C ALA A 25 4.09 7.05 -25.01
N VAL A 26 2.89 7.40 -24.52
CA VAL A 26 1.63 7.18 -25.23
C VAL A 26 1.01 8.46 -25.84
N SER A 27 1.55 9.63 -25.51
CA SER A 27 0.90 10.92 -25.83
C SER A 27 1.71 11.83 -26.73
N ASP A 28 2.99 11.52 -26.98
CA ASP A 28 3.89 12.40 -27.75
C ASP A 28 3.83 13.86 -27.30
N ASN A 29 3.97 14.06 -25.98
CA ASN A 29 3.79 15.34 -25.30
C ASN A 29 5.09 15.88 -24.68
N ALA A 30 6.25 15.41 -25.15
CA ALA A 30 7.56 15.82 -24.60
C ALA A 30 7.83 17.34 -24.74
N HIS A 31 7.16 18.02 -25.67
CA HIS A 31 7.23 19.46 -25.87
C HIS A 31 6.42 20.26 -24.85
N VAL A 32 5.53 19.63 -24.08
CA VAL A 32 4.68 20.31 -23.10
C VAL A 32 5.43 20.47 -21.80
N PRO A 33 5.53 21.69 -21.24
CA PRO A 33 6.15 21.89 -19.93
C PRO A 33 5.49 21.01 -18.87
N SER A 34 6.29 20.36 -18.06
CA SER A 34 5.75 19.46 -17.04
C SER A 34 6.57 19.46 -15.76
N VAL A 35 5.91 19.11 -14.67
CA VAL A 35 6.52 19.00 -13.33
C VAL A 35 5.90 17.83 -12.57
N ILE A 36 6.70 17.15 -11.75
CA ILE A 36 6.19 16.17 -10.79
C ILE A 36 5.85 16.92 -9.51
N VAL A 37 4.57 16.91 -9.14
CA VAL A 37 4.08 17.53 -7.91
C VAL A 37 3.94 16.47 -6.84
N GLY A 38 4.69 16.60 -5.78
CA GLY A 38 4.48 15.76 -4.60
C GLY A 38 3.14 16.08 -3.94
N VAL A 39 2.31 15.07 -3.76
CA VAL A 39 1.10 15.18 -2.96
C VAL A 39 1.44 14.69 -1.55
N GLY A 40 1.34 15.58 -0.57
CA GLY A 40 1.56 15.24 0.82
C GLY A 40 0.31 14.66 1.48
N SER A 41 0.49 13.80 2.46
CA SER A 41 -0.56 13.38 3.38
C SER A 41 -0.24 13.89 4.79
N LYS A 42 -1.28 14.18 5.58
CA LYS A 42 -1.13 14.52 6.99
C LYS A 42 -1.33 13.26 7.81
N VAL A 43 -0.28 12.81 8.47
CA VAL A 43 -0.40 11.76 9.49
C VAL A 43 -0.43 12.38 10.88
N PRO A 44 -1.19 11.83 11.84
CA PRO A 44 -1.25 12.35 13.18
C PRO A 44 0.09 12.17 13.90
N HIS A 45 0.48 13.15 14.72
CA HIS A 45 1.68 13.06 15.55
C HIS A 45 1.61 11.95 16.60
N HIS A 46 0.39 11.61 17.04
CA HIS A 46 0.13 10.58 18.06
C HIS A 46 -0.89 9.58 17.54
N THR A 47 -0.56 8.31 17.69
CA THR A 47 -1.43 7.18 17.40
C THR A 47 -1.56 6.31 18.65
N ALA A 48 -2.64 5.55 18.75
CA ALA A 48 -2.92 4.65 19.87
C ALA A 48 -3.16 3.20 19.36
N PRO A 49 -2.11 2.45 18.97
CA PRO A 49 -2.22 1.08 18.46
C PRO A 49 -3.04 0.15 19.37
N GLU A 50 -2.82 0.24 20.68
CA GLU A 50 -3.53 -0.60 21.67
C GLU A 50 -5.03 -0.27 21.76
N ARG A 51 -5.42 0.98 21.46
CA ARG A 51 -6.83 1.35 21.36
C ARG A 51 -7.50 0.63 20.19
N PHE A 52 -6.84 0.58 19.05
CA PHE A 52 -7.32 -0.12 17.86
C PHE A 52 -7.47 -1.62 18.14
N ARG A 53 -6.44 -2.25 18.69
CA ARG A 53 -6.47 -3.68 19.03
C ARG A 53 -7.63 -4.02 19.95
N ARG A 54 -7.84 -3.26 21.02
CA ARG A 54 -8.96 -3.47 21.96
C ARG A 54 -10.33 -3.24 21.31
N LYS A 55 -10.46 -2.16 20.52
CA LYS A 55 -11.73 -1.80 19.89
C LYS A 55 -12.21 -2.87 18.91
N PHE A 56 -11.32 -3.39 18.11
CA PHE A 56 -11.64 -4.35 17.05
C PHE A 56 -11.32 -5.80 17.43
N LYS A 57 -10.88 -6.04 18.67
CA LYS A 57 -10.58 -7.37 19.23
C LYS A 57 -9.54 -8.12 18.37
N ILE A 58 -8.49 -7.41 17.91
CA ILE A 58 -7.39 -7.95 17.12
C ILE A 58 -6.15 -7.98 18.01
N ASP A 59 -5.87 -9.12 18.60
CA ASP A 59 -4.76 -9.36 19.53
C ASP A 59 -3.55 -10.05 18.88
N HIS A 60 -3.71 -10.53 17.65
CA HIS A 60 -2.64 -11.14 16.87
C HIS A 60 -1.86 -10.12 16.01
N PRO A 61 -0.63 -10.46 15.58
CA PRO A 61 0.06 -9.72 14.53
C PRO A 61 -0.79 -9.67 13.25
N PHE A 62 -0.80 -8.53 12.56
CA PHE A 62 -1.56 -8.40 11.34
C PHE A 62 -0.90 -7.48 10.32
N ILE A 63 -1.18 -7.75 9.05
CA ILE A 63 -0.95 -6.84 7.95
C ILE A 63 -2.23 -6.08 7.66
N ILE A 64 -2.11 -4.85 7.16
CA ILE A 64 -3.28 -4.01 6.91
C ILE A 64 -3.38 -3.59 5.45
N TYR A 65 -4.59 -3.64 4.93
CA TYR A 65 -4.98 -2.99 3.68
C TYR A 65 -5.90 -1.80 3.98
N VAL A 66 -5.64 -0.67 3.35
CA VAL A 66 -6.46 0.54 3.50
C VAL A 66 -6.85 1.05 2.13
N GLY A 67 -8.14 1.02 1.84
CA GLY A 67 -8.70 1.44 0.57
C GLY A 67 -10.02 0.74 0.25
N ARG A 68 -10.63 1.08 -0.89
CA ARG A 68 -11.81 0.36 -1.36
C ARG A 68 -11.42 -1.08 -1.70
N VAL A 69 -12.10 -2.05 -1.09
CA VAL A 69 -11.91 -3.47 -1.37
C VAL A 69 -12.57 -3.80 -2.70
N ASP A 70 -11.78 -3.87 -3.76
CA ASP A 70 -12.20 -3.91 -5.16
C ASP A 70 -11.27 -4.82 -5.96
N ALA A 71 -11.79 -5.50 -6.97
CA ALA A 71 -10.99 -6.32 -7.88
C ALA A 71 -9.94 -5.49 -8.63
N ASN A 72 -10.29 -4.25 -9.06
CA ASN A 72 -9.36 -3.34 -9.74
C ASN A 72 -8.22 -2.84 -8.81
N LYS A 73 -8.40 -2.97 -7.50
CA LYS A 73 -7.37 -2.71 -6.49
C LYS A 73 -6.57 -3.96 -6.12
N GLY A 74 -6.73 -5.07 -6.87
CA GLY A 74 -5.98 -6.31 -6.65
C GLY A 74 -6.43 -7.11 -5.42
N CYS A 75 -7.55 -6.75 -4.77
CA CYS A 75 -7.94 -7.39 -3.52
C CYS A 75 -8.29 -8.87 -3.68
N LYS A 76 -8.81 -9.29 -4.86
CA LYS A 76 -9.06 -10.70 -5.11
C LYS A 76 -7.78 -11.52 -5.06
N GLN A 77 -6.73 -11.07 -5.74
CA GLN A 77 -5.41 -11.72 -5.71
C GLN A 77 -4.79 -11.70 -4.30
N LEU A 78 -4.96 -10.57 -3.57
CA LEU A 78 -4.49 -10.49 -2.18
C LEU A 78 -5.13 -11.57 -1.31
N PHE A 79 -6.44 -11.80 -1.43
CA PHE A 79 -7.12 -12.84 -0.66
C PHE A 79 -6.60 -14.23 -0.99
N GLU A 80 -6.43 -14.54 -2.28
CA GLU A 80 -5.90 -15.82 -2.74
C GLU A 80 -4.47 -16.05 -2.21
N TYR A 81 -3.61 -15.05 -2.32
CA TYR A 81 -2.22 -15.12 -1.87
C TYR A 81 -2.13 -15.21 -0.34
N PHE A 82 -2.90 -14.40 0.37
CA PHE A 82 -2.88 -14.41 1.84
C PHE A 82 -3.40 -15.74 2.42
N ILE A 83 -4.53 -16.25 1.91
CA ILE A 83 -5.07 -17.54 2.35
C ILE A 83 -4.08 -18.67 2.08
N ARG A 84 -3.50 -18.72 0.86
CA ARG A 84 -2.48 -19.71 0.52
C ARG A 84 -1.26 -19.60 1.44
N TYR A 85 -0.81 -18.39 1.77
CA TYR A 85 0.31 -18.16 2.68
C TYR A 85 0.02 -18.70 4.09
N VAL A 86 -1.08 -18.30 4.70
CA VAL A 86 -1.40 -18.72 6.09
C VAL A 86 -1.80 -20.18 6.22
N THR A 87 -2.16 -20.84 5.12
CA THR A 87 -2.41 -22.29 5.08
C THR A 87 -1.09 -23.06 5.09
N ASN A 88 -0.06 -22.54 4.42
CA ASN A 88 1.22 -23.22 4.25
C ASN A 88 2.25 -22.85 5.32
N VAL A 89 2.08 -21.72 5.98
CA VAL A 89 3.00 -21.21 7.00
C VAL A 89 2.33 -21.23 8.37
N SER A 90 2.94 -21.93 9.30
CA SER A 90 2.49 -21.96 10.70
C SER A 90 2.75 -20.59 11.36
N GLY A 91 1.77 -19.72 11.36
CA GLY A 91 1.86 -18.37 11.93
C GLY A 91 0.52 -17.90 12.48
N LYS A 92 0.52 -16.74 13.14
CA LYS A 92 -0.69 -16.09 13.69
C LYS A 92 -1.06 -14.82 12.94
N LEU A 93 -0.47 -14.58 11.77
CA LEU A 93 -0.67 -13.35 11.01
C LEU A 93 -2.12 -13.27 10.51
N SER A 94 -2.73 -12.11 10.67
CA SER A 94 -4.06 -11.79 10.15
C SER A 94 -3.99 -10.71 9.07
N LEU A 95 -5.01 -10.63 8.23
CA LEU A 95 -5.22 -9.56 7.26
C LEU A 95 -6.39 -8.70 7.73
N VAL A 96 -6.12 -7.42 7.97
CA VAL A 96 -7.14 -6.43 8.34
C VAL A 96 -7.42 -5.54 7.15
N LEU A 97 -8.70 -5.39 6.80
CA LEU A 97 -9.17 -4.58 5.68
C LEU A 97 -9.96 -3.39 6.22
N ILE A 98 -9.54 -2.18 5.85
CA ILE A 98 -10.25 -0.93 6.15
C ILE A 98 -10.70 -0.29 4.84
N GLY A 99 -12.00 -0.08 4.71
CA GLY A 99 -12.66 0.56 3.57
C GLY A 99 -13.91 -0.20 3.14
N ASN A 100 -14.72 0.44 2.30
CA ASN A 100 -15.92 -0.19 1.75
C ASN A 100 -15.55 -1.31 0.79
N SER A 101 -16.32 -2.39 0.79
CA SER A 101 -16.14 -3.50 -0.13
C SER A 101 -17.20 -3.49 -1.22
N VAL A 102 -16.76 -3.72 -2.46
CA VAL A 102 -17.61 -3.94 -3.64
C VAL A 102 -17.48 -5.37 -4.19
N LEU A 103 -16.68 -6.21 -3.50
CA LEU A 103 -16.59 -7.63 -3.83
C LEU A 103 -16.75 -8.48 -2.56
N PRO A 104 -17.15 -9.76 -2.71
CA PRO A 104 -17.26 -10.68 -1.58
C PRO A 104 -15.90 -10.86 -0.89
N ILE A 105 -15.91 -10.80 0.43
CA ILE A 105 -14.73 -11.08 1.23
C ILE A 105 -14.77 -12.54 1.65
N PRO A 106 -13.68 -13.30 1.46
CA PRO A 106 -13.64 -14.71 1.87
C PRO A 106 -13.93 -14.87 3.37
N ALA A 107 -14.80 -15.84 3.70
CA ALA A 107 -15.01 -16.24 5.08
C ALA A 107 -13.78 -17.02 5.58
N HIS A 108 -12.88 -16.35 6.25
CA HIS A 108 -11.65 -16.92 6.79
C HIS A 108 -11.34 -16.29 8.14
N GLU A 109 -10.99 -17.11 9.15
CA GLU A 109 -10.76 -16.67 10.54
C GLU A 109 -9.70 -15.58 10.69
N ARG A 110 -8.74 -15.51 9.76
CA ARG A 110 -7.64 -14.54 9.76
C ARG A 110 -7.86 -13.34 8.84
N ILE A 111 -9.05 -13.16 8.26
CA ILE A 111 -9.40 -12.00 7.44
C ILE A 111 -10.48 -11.20 8.17
N HIS A 112 -10.14 -9.98 8.55
CA HIS A 112 -11.03 -9.10 9.30
C HIS A 112 -11.37 -7.87 8.46
N HIS A 113 -12.62 -7.75 8.04
CA HIS A 113 -13.12 -6.57 7.34
C HIS A 113 -13.84 -5.64 8.30
N LEU A 114 -13.30 -4.43 8.48
CA LEU A 114 -13.81 -3.45 9.41
C LEU A 114 -14.76 -2.42 8.76
N GLY A 115 -14.92 -2.50 7.43
CA GLY A 115 -15.69 -1.50 6.69
C GLY A 115 -14.98 -0.13 6.68
N PHE A 116 -15.75 0.92 6.43
CA PHE A 116 -15.24 2.29 6.53
C PHE A 116 -15.08 2.68 7.99
N THR A 117 -13.93 3.21 8.35
CA THR A 117 -13.61 3.63 9.71
C THR A 117 -13.29 5.13 9.77
N SER A 118 -13.24 5.70 10.98
CA SER A 118 -12.73 7.06 11.17
C SER A 118 -11.24 7.16 10.83
N ASP A 119 -10.75 8.35 10.46
CA ASP A 119 -9.32 8.56 10.25
C ASP A 119 -8.50 8.19 11.49
N LYS A 120 -9.02 8.48 12.68
CA LYS A 120 -8.39 8.09 13.95
C LYS A 120 -8.22 6.57 14.04
N ASP A 121 -9.25 5.78 13.72
CA ASP A 121 -9.16 4.32 13.73
C ASP A 121 -8.24 3.80 12.62
N LYS A 122 -8.31 4.41 11.42
CA LYS A 122 -7.42 4.09 10.30
C LYS A 122 -5.95 4.23 10.70
N PHE A 123 -5.57 5.39 11.24
CA PHE A 123 -4.18 5.65 11.61
C PHE A 123 -3.71 4.82 12.81
N ASP A 124 -4.57 4.59 13.81
CA ASP A 124 -4.25 3.70 14.91
C ASP A 124 -4.08 2.25 14.43
N GLY A 125 -4.90 1.81 13.46
CA GLY A 125 -4.79 0.50 12.83
C GLY A 125 -3.51 0.35 12.02
N MET A 126 -3.19 1.35 11.19
CA MET A 126 -1.94 1.36 10.43
C MET A 126 -0.73 1.35 11.37
N ALA A 127 -0.76 2.11 12.46
CA ALA A 127 0.30 2.10 13.46
C ALA A 127 0.39 0.80 14.26
N ALA A 128 -0.70 0.04 14.38
CA ALA A 128 -0.75 -1.26 15.05
C ALA A 128 -0.29 -2.41 14.16
N ALA A 129 -0.36 -2.25 12.83
CA ALA A 129 -0.01 -3.27 11.86
C ALA A 129 1.50 -3.52 11.77
N GLU A 130 1.90 -4.71 11.35
CA GLU A 130 3.31 -5.02 11.03
C GLU A 130 3.76 -4.31 9.76
N LEU A 131 2.88 -4.24 8.75
CA LEU A 131 3.11 -3.60 7.47
C LEU A 131 1.78 -3.24 6.79
N LEU A 132 1.86 -2.34 5.81
CA LEU A 132 0.78 -2.09 4.86
C LEU A 132 0.97 -2.97 3.62
N VAL A 133 -0.09 -3.62 3.14
CA VAL A 133 -0.08 -4.33 1.85
C VAL A 133 -0.88 -3.55 0.81
N ILE A 134 -0.29 -3.33 -0.38
CA ILE A 134 -0.94 -2.64 -1.51
C ILE A 134 -0.90 -3.56 -2.74
N PRO A 135 -2.00 -4.26 -3.02
CA PRO A 135 -2.07 -5.21 -4.13
C PRO A 135 -2.44 -4.58 -5.47
N SER A 136 -2.65 -3.26 -5.53
CA SER A 136 -3.09 -2.55 -6.74
C SER A 136 -2.09 -2.71 -7.88
N GLN A 137 -2.60 -3.01 -9.09
CA GLN A 137 -1.81 -3.00 -10.32
C GLN A 137 -1.70 -1.61 -10.94
N TYR A 138 -2.59 -0.69 -10.58
CA TYR A 138 -2.65 0.66 -11.15
C TYR A 138 -2.80 1.69 -10.04
N GLU A 139 -1.79 2.52 -9.87
CA GLU A 139 -1.79 3.70 -9.01
C GLU A 139 -1.05 4.84 -9.72
N SER A 140 -1.53 6.05 -9.56
CA SER A 140 -0.78 7.26 -9.94
C SER A 140 0.06 7.77 -8.76
N LEU A 141 -0.47 7.57 -7.56
CA LEU A 141 0.16 7.81 -6.26
C LEU A 141 -0.67 7.06 -5.20
N SER A 142 -0.04 6.33 -4.31
CA SER A 142 -0.74 5.69 -3.21
C SER A 142 -0.66 6.52 -1.93
N MET A 143 -1.75 7.18 -1.55
CA MET A 143 -1.84 7.93 -0.30
C MET A 143 -1.62 7.02 0.91
N ALA A 144 -2.19 5.80 0.89
CA ALA A 144 -2.01 4.84 1.97
C ALA A 144 -0.53 4.44 2.16
N THR A 145 0.23 4.34 1.07
CA THR A 145 1.68 4.10 1.12
C THR A 145 2.40 5.25 1.84
N LEU A 146 2.12 6.50 1.48
CA LEU A 146 2.71 7.67 2.14
C LEU A 146 2.31 7.74 3.61
N GLU A 147 1.06 7.46 3.94
CA GLU A 147 0.56 7.43 5.32
C GLU A 147 1.26 6.34 6.15
N ALA A 148 1.45 5.14 5.59
CA ALA A 148 2.19 4.07 6.25
C ALA A 148 3.65 4.47 6.53
N TRP A 149 4.31 5.07 5.56
CA TRP A 149 5.68 5.58 5.74
C TRP A 149 5.77 6.70 6.76
N GLY A 150 4.82 7.64 6.76
CA GLY A 150 4.73 8.67 7.79
C GLY A 150 4.59 8.11 9.21
N LEU A 151 3.93 6.94 9.34
CA LEU A 151 3.84 6.18 10.59
C LEU A 151 5.02 5.23 10.83
N GLY A 152 6.01 5.19 9.94
CA GLY A 152 7.18 4.32 10.04
C GLY A 152 6.84 2.84 9.85
N ARG A 153 5.83 2.54 9.01
CA ARG A 153 5.45 1.16 8.66
C ARG A 153 5.95 0.81 7.26
N PRO A 154 6.57 -0.36 7.09
CA PRO A 154 6.99 -0.83 5.78
C PRO A 154 5.79 -1.18 4.91
N VAL A 155 6.02 -1.24 3.60
CA VAL A 155 5.00 -1.58 2.61
C VAL A 155 5.38 -2.87 1.88
N LEU A 156 4.39 -3.71 1.60
CA LEU A 156 4.48 -4.82 0.65
C LEU A 156 3.59 -4.49 -0.54
N ALA A 157 4.17 -4.26 -1.70
CA ALA A 157 3.49 -3.70 -2.87
C ALA A 157 3.44 -4.67 -4.05
N ASN A 158 2.43 -4.55 -4.89
CA ASN A 158 2.39 -5.25 -6.17
C ASN A 158 3.41 -4.65 -7.13
N GLY A 159 4.37 -5.45 -7.59
CA GLY A 159 5.46 -5.04 -8.49
C GLY A 159 5.03 -4.79 -9.92
N HIS A 160 3.85 -5.27 -10.34
CA HIS A 160 3.25 -4.91 -11.63
C HIS A 160 2.75 -3.46 -11.69
N CYS A 161 2.71 -2.75 -10.57
CA CYS A 161 2.47 -1.32 -10.53
C CYS A 161 3.81 -0.57 -10.52
N ASP A 162 4.21 -0.01 -11.65
CA ASP A 162 5.48 0.70 -11.79
C ASP A 162 5.63 1.82 -10.76
N VAL A 163 4.54 2.53 -10.45
CA VAL A 163 4.54 3.61 -9.44
C VAL A 163 4.88 3.06 -8.05
N LEU A 164 4.24 1.98 -7.61
CA LEU A 164 4.49 1.38 -6.30
C LEU A 164 5.90 0.78 -6.22
N LYS A 165 6.32 0.06 -7.26
CA LYS A 165 7.67 -0.51 -7.39
C LYS A 165 8.72 0.60 -7.34
N GLY A 166 8.54 1.65 -8.15
CA GLY A 166 9.45 2.79 -8.18
C GLY A 166 9.51 3.53 -6.85
N GLN A 167 8.37 3.70 -6.17
CA GLN A 167 8.33 4.27 -4.82
C GLN A 167 9.09 3.41 -3.80
N CYS A 168 8.91 2.08 -3.81
CA CYS A 168 9.64 1.17 -2.93
C CYS A 168 11.16 1.25 -3.16
N LEU A 169 11.58 1.27 -4.43
CA LEU A 169 12.99 1.36 -4.81
C LEU A 169 13.63 2.68 -4.35
N ARG A 170 12.98 3.82 -4.61
CA ARG A 170 13.51 5.15 -4.23
C ARG A 170 13.53 5.39 -2.73
N SER A 171 12.51 4.93 -2.04
CA SER A 171 12.41 5.11 -0.58
C SER A 171 13.23 4.09 0.20
N ASN A 172 13.51 2.93 -0.39
CA ASN A 172 14.00 1.74 0.32
C ASN A 172 13.15 1.46 1.58
N ALA A 173 11.82 1.56 1.45
CA ALA A 173 10.88 1.52 2.56
C ALA A 173 9.79 0.44 2.40
N GLY A 174 10.00 -0.49 1.49
CA GLY A 174 9.08 -1.58 1.23
C GLY A 174 9.71 -2.65 0.36
N LEU A 175 9.02 -3.77 0.29
CA LEU A 175 9.28 -4.85 -0.65
C LEU A 175 8.17 -4.88 -1.69
N TYR A 176 8.43 -5.50 -2.84
CA TYR A 176 7.43 -5.72 -3.87
C TYR A 176 7.48 -7.17 -4.36
N TYR A 177 6.40 -7.61 -5.01
CA TYR A 177 6.24 -8.95 -5.52
C TYR A 177 5.59 -8.93 -6.89
N ASP A 178 6.00 -9.81 -7.78
CA ASP A 178 5.41 -9.98 -9.11
C ASP A 178 4.53 -11.26 -9.18
N ASN A 179 4.71 -12.21 -8.25
CA ASN A 179 4.00 -13.49 -8.19
C ASN A 179 3.77 -13.92 -6.73
N TYR A 180 3.11 -15.10 -6.57
CA TYR A 180 2.82 -15.63 -5.23
C TYR A 180 4.09 -16.00 -4.45
N GLU A 181 5.06 -16.60 -5.09
CA GLU A 181 6.28 -17.08 -4.46
C GLU A 181 7.04 -15.90 -3.84
N GLU A 182 7.20 -14.82 -4.59
CA GLU A 182 7.82 -13.58 -4.11
C GLU A 182 6.97 -12.90 -3.01
N PHE A 183 5.62 -12.90 -3.16
CA PHE A 183 4.73 -12.41 -2.11
C PHE A 183 4.94 -13.18 -0.82
N ALA A 184 4.99 -14.51 -0.88
CA ALA A 184 5.14 -15.36 0.29
C ALA A 184 6.50 -15.16 0.96
N GLU A 185 7.59 -15.10 0.19
CA GLU A 185 8.95 -14.86 0.70
C GLU A 185 9.08 -13.46 1.34
N ALA A 186 8.60 -12.43 0.64
CA ALA A 186 8.65 -11.06 1.15
C ALA A 186 7.79 -10.90 2.42
N LEU A 187 6.60 -11.49 2.44
CA LEU A 187 5.73 -11.47 3.61
C LEU A 187 6.36 -12.22 4.78
N HIS A 188 6.95 -13.39 4.53
CA HIS A 188 7.66 -14.17 5.55
C HIS A 188 8.86 -13.41 6.14
N ALA A 189 9.67 -12.79 5.28
CA ALA A 189 10.78 -11.96 5.74
C ALA A 189 10.31 -10.79 6.61
N LEU A 190 9.21 -10.13 6.20
CA LEU A 190 8.63 -9.04 6.98
C LEU A 190 7.93 -9.53 8.26
N GLU A 191 7.30 -10.70 8.27
CA GLU A 191 6.67 -11.27 9.46
C GLU A 191 7.71 -11.65 10.52
N THR A 192 8.80 -12.28 10.10
CA THR A 192 9.78 -12.87 11.03
C THR A 192 10.87 -11.92 11.47
N SER A 193 11.22 -10.91 10.65
CA SER A 193 12.32 -9.99 10.93
C SER A 193 11.86 -8.59 11.40
N SER A 194 11.79 -8.41 12.72
CA SER A 194 11.56 -7.08 13.31
C SER A 194 12.65 -6.04 12.94
N PRO A 195 13.94 -6.39 12.85
CA PRO A 195 14.96 -5.46 12.38
C PRO A 195 14.70 -4.97 10.95
N LEU A 196 14.28 -5.86 10.03
CA LEU A 196 13.95 -5.51 8.67
C LEU A 196 12.76 -4.52 8.63
N ARG A 197 11.67 -4.83 9.34
CA ARG A 197 10.51 -3.92 9.42
C ARG A 197 10.89 -2.54 9.95
N LYS A 198 11.70 -2.49 11.01
CA LYS A 198 12.16 -1.22 11.61
C LYS A 198 13.04 -0.43 10.65
N GLY A 199 13.96 -1.10 9.95
CA GLY A 199 14.83 -0.47 8.96
C GLY A 199 14.04 0.15 7.81
N LEU A 200 13.17 -0.64 7.19
CA LEU A 200 12.30 -0.16 6.09
C LEU A 200 11.36 0.95 6.58
N GLY A 201 10.75 0.80 7.75
CA GLY A 201 9.89 1.81 8.35
C GLY A 201 10.61 3.13 8.64
N HIS A 202 11.86 3.07 9.12
CA HIS A 202 12.70 4.25 9.30
C HIS A 202 12.99 4.97 7.96
N ASN A 203 13.35 4.21 6.93
CA ASN A 203 13.55 4.75 5.59
C ASN A 203 12.29 5.41 5.06
N GLY A 204 11.12 4.77 5.24
CA GLY A 204 9.82 5.33 4.84
C GLY A 204 9.54 6.67 5.52
N ARG A 205 9.78 6.76 6.82
CA ARG A 205 9.59 8.02 7.55
C ARG A 205 10.51 9.14 7.04
N ARG A 206 11.76 8.83 6.72
CA ARG A 206 12.68 9.78 6.11
C ARG A 206 12.26 10.22 4.71
N PHE A 207 11.68 9.31 3.94
CA PHE A 207 11.21 9.62 2.59
C PHE A 207 9.94 10.48 2.61
N PHE A 208 9.10 10.29 3.63
CA PHE A 208 7.86 11.04 3.83
C PHE A 208 8.11 12.47 4.32
N SER A 209 9.18 12.73 5.08
CA SER A 209 9.53 14.04 5.68
C SER A 209 10.06 15.02 4.65
#